data_8c3280a4450cf7500cb83a9af87f87cb
#
_entry.id   8c3280a4450cf7500cb83a9af87f87cb
#
_cell.length_a   1.000
_cell.length_b   1.000
_cell.length_c   1.000
_cell.angle_alpha   90.00
_cell.angle_beta   90.00
_cell.angle_gamma   90.00
#
_symmetry.space_group_name_H-M   'P 1'
#
loop_
_entity.id
_entity.type
_entity.pdbx_description
1 polymer ?
#
loop_
_entity_poly.entity_id
_entity_poly.type
_entity_poly.pdbx_seq_one_letter_code
_entity_poly.pdbx_strand_id
1 'polypeptide(L)'
;MTEGAGGPGSTSPGSPVPAPGPASTRRILGAVAVSVLVPGLGHRLLGARRSGTTRLGIAATAVVGVLVLGGAIASDPSLLVRLATDPTAVAVAGGLGAALGLFWLSGPVAAVLIARPPRRARVALALVTALAAAVPLAGTAWWTSTAFAQHDLLTSVFAAGRGPAPVDGRYNILVMGLDADPIRDQILLPDSLTLVSIDAVTGRTVLFGIPRTASNYRYPEGSALARALPEGTRCLVGCGVNHLYHYGATHPELYPDDPDPGAAALRDAVAGYTGLPVSATVSIRMTGFIDLVDALGGVSVINTRPVLQAGVPDDGSGRPVEYGPPIPAGLQHLDGSEALWFARSRVNTSDADRSERQACLQAALFRQADPLTVLTRFTAIARSGSENVATSLPTSALPALARLAEVARTHPFIRVELGEPLTLPEQPDTALVQRTVATAIAGGDDSDARQISVPDPETPMSGPAVSSPQAEAASEPACTVP
;
A
#
# COMPACT_ATOMS: atom_id res chain seq x y z
N MET A 1 29.13 -103.64 3.98
CA MET A 1 28.81 -103.86 5.38
C MET A 1 29.22 -102.67 6.16
N THR A 2 28.28 -102.13 6.93
CA THR A 2 28.34 -101.12 8.00
C THR A 2 28.64 -99.73 7.55
N GLU A 3 27.60 -98.89 7.30
CA GLU A 3 26.82 -98.05 8.19
C GLU A 3 27.67 -97.21 9.12
N GLY A 4 27.54 -95.89 8.90
CA GLY A 4 28.00 -94.82 9.76
C GLY A 4 27.08 -93.60 9.63
N ALA A 5 26.08 -93.50 10.54
CA ALA A 5 25.12 -92.44 10.61
C ALA A 5 25.81 -91.11 11.05
N GLY A 6 25.65 -90.08 10.25
CA GLY A 6 25.97 -88.68 10.65
C GLY A 6 24.79 -88.05 11.35
N GLY A 7 24.95 -87.66 12.62
CA GLY A 7 23.92 -86.96 13.40
C GLY A 7 23.70 -85.46 12.95
N PRO A 8 22.54 -84.87 13.21
CA PRO A 8 22.26 -83.53 12.79
C PRO A 8 22.94 -82.49 13.68
N GLY A 9 23.65 -81.56 13.02
CA GLY A 9 24.32 -80.45 13.69
C GLY A 9 23.31 -79.54 14.39
N SER A 10 23.47 -79.34 15.68
CA SER A 10 22.71 -78.36 16.52
C SER A 10 23.10 -76.95 16.12
N THR A 11 22.16 -76.28 15.48
CA THR A 11 22.26 -74.83 15.30
C THR A 11 21.99 -74.16 16.65
N SER A 12 23.03 -73.58 17.25
CA SER A 12 22.90 -72.77 18.43
C SER A 12 21.99 -71.54 18.15
N PRO A 13 21.00 -71.25 19.02
CA PRO A 13 20.24 -70.06 18.85
C PRO A 13 21.09 -68.81 19.00
N GLY A 14 21.12 -67.98 17.96
CA GLY A 14 21.90 -66.72 17.94
C GLY A 14 21.56 -65.87 19.15
N SER A 15 22.59 -65.41 19.83
CA SER A 15 22.49 -64.49 20.99
C SER A 15 21.67 -63.31 20.64
N PRO A 16 20.67 -62.88 21.47
CA PRO A 16 19.87 -61.73 21.20
C PRO A 16 20.77 -60.47 21.10
N VAL A 17 20.66 -59.73 20.01
CA VAL A 17 21.37 -58.45 19.84
C VAL A 17 20.97 -57.58 21.03
N PRO A 18 21.90 -57.05 21.84
CA PRO A 18 21.57 -56.27 23.02
C PRO A 18 20.82 -55.01 22.58
N ALA A 19 19.66 -54.79 23.24
CA ALA A 19 18.88 -53.57 23.05
C ALA A 19 19.79 -52.36 23.27
N PRO A 20 19.72 -51.33 22.42
CA PRO A 20 20.56 -50.15 22.57
C PRO A 20 20.33 -49.50 23.94
N GLY A 21 21.38 -49.40 24.75
CA GLY A 21 21.32 -48.80 26.07
C GLY A 21 20.82 -47.33 26.01
N PRO A 22 20.35 -46.74 27.14
CA PRO A 22 19.82 -45.41 27.16
C PRO A 22 20.85 -44.40 26.63
N ALA A 23 20.42 -43.56 25.68
CA ALA A 23 21.27 -42.55 25.07
C ALA A 23 21.84 -41.61 26.15
N SER A 24 23.13 -41.31 26.10
CA SER A 24 23.74 -40.36 27.05
C SER A 24 23.12 -38.96 26.89
N THR A 25 23.03 -38.21 27.98
CA THR A 25 22.45 -36.82 27.99
C THR A 25 23.12 -35.92 26.93
N ARG A 26 24.44 -36.06 26.74
CA ARG A 26 25.19 -35.33 25.68
C ARG A 26 24.69 -35.66 24.27
N ARG A 27 24.43 -36.95 23.98
CA ARG A 27 23.91 -37.40 22.70
C ARG A 27 22.47 -36.88 22.45
N ILE A 28 21.64 -36.79 23.51
CA ILE A 28 20.28 -36.26 23.42
C ILE A 28 20.34 -34.75 23.16
N LEU A 29 21.17 -33.98 23.87
CA LEU A 29 21.39 -32.57 23.64
C LEU A 29 21.87 -32.29 22.21
N GLY A 30 22.83 -33.03 21.73
CA GLY A 30 23.30 -32.93 20.34
C GLY A 30 22.19 -33.23 19.32
N ALA A 31 21.37 -34.26 19.56
CA ALA A 31 20.24 -34.58 18.68
C ALA A 31 19.15 -33.50 18.67
N VAL A 32 18.85 -32.87 19.81
CA VAL A 32 17.93 -31.75 19.94
C VAL A 32 18.47 -30.54 19.17
N ALA A 33 19.71 -30.13 19.44
CA ALA A 33 20.34 -29.00 18.76
C ALA A 33 20.38 -29.16 17.24
N VAL A 34 20.75 -30.33 16.77
CA VAL A 34 20.78 -30.64 15.33
C VAL A 34 19.36 -30.68 14.72
N SER A 35 18.36 -31.12 15.50
CA SER A 35 16.95 -31.12 15.02
C SER A 35 16.39 -29.72 14.83
N VAL A 36 16.91 -28.71 15.54
CA VAL A 36 16.54 -27.29 15.35
C VAL A 36 17.08 -26.77 14.03
N LEU A 37 18.34 -27.11 13.71
CA LEU A 37 19.00 -26.69 12.46
C LEU A 37 18.45 -27.43 11.24
N VAL A 38 18.37 -28.77 11.36
CA VAL A 38 17.98 -29.68 10.27
C VAL A 38 16.92 -30.65 10.79
N PRO A 39 15.64 -30.44 10.53
CA PRO A 39 14.57 -31.33 10.96
C PRO A 39 14.78 -32.76 10.48
N GLY A 40 14.78 -33.71 11.43
CA GLY A 40 14.94 -35.14 11.14
C GLY A 40 16.35 -35.67 11.32
N LEU A 41 17.41 -34.84 11.32
CA LEU A 41 18.79 -35.37 11.50
C LEU A 41 18.98 -35.86 12.92
N GLY A 42 18.48 -35.16 13.95
CA GLY A 42 18.52 -35.63 15.35
C GLY A 42 17.79 -36.93 15.56
N HIS A 43 16.68 -37.19 14.86
CA HIS A 43 15.96 -38.48 14.91
C HIS A 43 16.82 -39.64 14.42
N ARG A 44 17.57 -39.40 13.35
CA ARG A 44 18.52 -40.42 12.82
C ARG A 44 19.66 -40.72 13.79
N LEU A 45 20.17 -39.68 14.47
CA LEU A 45 21.18 -39.80 15.52
C LEU A 45 20.69 -40.63 16.73
N LEU A 46 19.40 -40.58 17.01
CA LEU A 46 18.71 -41.34 18.06
C LEU A 46 18.26 -42.73 17.61
N GLY A 47 18.55 -43.15 16.38
CA GLY A 47 18.19 -44.45 15.83
C GLY A 47 16.79 -44.51 15.15
N ALA A 48 16.01 -43.48 15.19
CA ALA A 48 14.67 -43.40 14.56
C ALA A 48 14.80 -43.06 13.05
N ARG A 49 15.41 -43.96 12.27
CA ARG A 49 15.80 -43.72 10.88
C ARG A 49 14.62 -43.38 9.97
N ARG A 50 13.48 -44.11 10.06
CA ARG A 50 12.30 -43.86 9.22
C ARG A 50 11.72 -42.44 9.44
N SER A 51 11.41 -42.09 10.68
CA SER A 51 10.93 -40.76 11.05
C SER A 51 11.90 -39.65 10.67
N GLY A 52 13.21 -39.88 10.88
CA GLY A 52 14.24 -38.90 10.51
C GLY A 52 14.32 -38.69 9.00
N THR A 53 14.22 -39.76 8.19
CA THR A 53 14.27 -39.68 6.72
C THR A 53 13.06 -38.94 6.15
N THR A 54 11.85 -39.26 6.66
CA THR A 54 10.62 -38.54 6.23
C THR A 54 10.73 -37.05 6.53
N ARG A 55 11.19 -36.67 7.74
CA ARG A 55 11.36 -35.25 8.10
C ARG A 55 12.41 -34.53 7.25
N LEU A 56 13.51 -35.18 6.97
CA LEU A 56 14.55 -34.65 6.07
C LEU A 56 13.99 -34.45 4.65
N GLY A 57 13.22 -35.41 4.15
CA GLY A 57 12.54 -35.29 2.86
C GLY A 57 11.63 -34.07 2.80
N ILE A 58 10.73 -33.87 3.80
CA ILE A 58 9.86 -32.71 3.87
C ILE A 58 10.67 -31.40 3.93
N ALA A 59 11.72 -31.35 4.79
CA ALA A 59 12.54 -30.16 4.89
C ALA A 59 13.28 -29.85 3.57
N ALA A 60 13.82 -30.87 2.91
CA ALA A 60 14.48 -30.72 1.61
C ALA A 60 13.50 -30.20 0.53
N THR A 61 12.29 -30.78 0.47
CA THR A 61 11.25 -30.30 -0.45
C THR A 61 10.89 -28.84 -0.19
N ALA A 62 10.75 -28.43 1.07
CA ALA A 62 10.46 -27.04 1.43
C ALA A 62 11.61 -26.10 0.98
N VAL A 63 12.87 -26.47 1.22
CA VAL A 63 14.04 -25.69 0.77
C VAL A 63 14.07 -25.57 -0.75
N VAL A 64 13.88 -26.69 -1.47
CA VAL A 64 13.81 -26.66 -2.94
C VAL A 64 12.67 -25.75 -3.42
N GLY A 65 11.50 -25.83 -2.79
CA GLY A 65 10.37 -24.95 -3.13
C GLY A 65 10.72 -23.46 -2.96
N VAL A 66 11.37 -23.09 -1.86
CA VAL A 66 11.83 -21.71 -1.60
C VAL A 66 12.88 -21.28 -2.64
N LEU A 67 13.82 -22.14 -2.99
CA LEU A 67 14.85 -21.83 -4.00
C LEU A 67 14.25 -21.67 -5.40
N VAL A 68 13.30 -22.53 -5.78
CA VAL A 68 12.59 -22.43 -7.07
C VAL A 68 11.77 -21.13 -7.13
N LEU A 69 11.02 -20.82 -6.06
CA LEU A 69 10.26 -19.58 -5.99
C LEU A 69 11.17 -18.36 -6.02
N GLY A 70 12.27 -18.36 -5.25
CA GLY A 70 13.27 -17.29 -5.27
C GLY A 70 13.91 -17.10 -6.63
N GLY A 71 14.24 -18.20 -7.32
CA GLY A 71 14.74 -18.15 -8.71
C GLY A 71 13.71 -17.60 -9.70
N ALA A 72 12.43 -17.98 -9.56
CA ALA A 72 11.36 -17.44 -10.39
C ALA A 72 11.16 -15.95 -10.16
N ILE A 73 11.19 -15.48 -8.90
CA ILE A 73 11.11 -14.04 -8.56
C ILE A 73 12.33 -13.28 -9.08
N ALA A 74 13.53 -13.86 -9.01
CA ALA A 74 14.74 -13.24 -9.54
C ALA A 74 14.71 -13.09 -11.07
N SER A 75 14.05 -14.02 -11.78
CA SER A 75 13.87 -13.94 -13.24
C SER A 75 12.70 -13.05 -13.66
N ASP A 76 11.65 -12.94 -12.84
CA ASP A 76 10.48 -12.05 -13.04
C ASP A 76 10.09 -11.41 -11.71
N PRO A 77 10.63 -10.21 -11.37
CA PRO A 77 10.28 -9.49 -10.14
C PRO A 77 8.78 -9.16 -10.03
N SER A 78 8.06 -9.08 -11.17
CA SER A 78 6.62 -8.83 -11.16
C SER A 78 5.82 -9.97 -10.52
N LEU A 79 6.39 -11.18 -10.43
CA LEU A 79 5.81 -12.32 -9.74
C LEU A 79 5.67 -12.06 -8.23
N LEU A 80 6.67 -11.41 -7.61
CA LEU A 80 6.58 -11.03 -6.20
C LEU A 80 5.39 -10.09 -5.96
N VAL A 81 5.23 -9.07 -6.82
CA VAL A 81 4.10 -8.14 -6.72
C VAL A 81 2.77 -8.88 -6.87
N ARG A 82 2.65 -9.77 -7.86
CA ARG A 82 1.41 -10.56 -8.05
C ARG A 82 1.09 -11.42 -6.84
N LEU A 83 2.07 -12.15 -6.29
CA LEU A 83 1.85 -13.01 -5.13
C LEU A 83 1.54 -12.20 -3.87
N ALA A 84 2.19 -11.06 -3.69
CA ALA A 84 1.98 -10.21 -2.52
C ALA A 84 0.66 -9.42 -2.57
N THR A 85 0.06 -9.23 -3.75
CA THR A 85 -1.21 -8.53 -3.92
C THR A 85 -2.42 -9.45 -4.11
N ASP A 86 -2.20 -10.76 -4.22
CA ASP A 86 -3.27 -11.76 -4.28
C ASP A 86 -3.63 -12.23 -2.85
N PRO A 87 -4.85 -11.91 -2.35
CA PRO A 87 -5.27 -12.30 -1.01
C PRO A 87 -5.18 -13.81 -0.76
N THR A 88 -5.48 -14.63 -1.77
CA THR A 88 -5.42 -16.10 -1.68
C THR A 88 -3.98 -16.57 -1.57
N ALA A 89 -3.08 -16.03 -2.39
CA ALA A 89 -1.65 -16.37 -2.33
C ALA A 89 -1.04 -15.98 -0.98
N VAL A 90 -1.39 -14.81 -0.44
CA VAL A 90 -0.95 -14.32 0.88
C VAL A 90 -1.47 -15.22 2.00
N ALA A 91 -2.75 -15.58 1.98
CA ALA A 91 -3.34 -16.51 2.97
C ALA A 91 -2.66 -17.88 2.93
N VAL A 92 -2.44 -18.42 1.72
CA VAL A 92 -1.73 -19.70 1.52
C VAL A 92 -0.29 -19.60 2.04
N ALA A 93 0.44 -18.52 1.74
CA ALA A 93 1.80 -18.30 2.24
C ALA A 93 1.83 -18.21 3.77
N GLY A 94 0.87 -17.54 4.39
CA GLY A 94 0.69 -17.50 5.84
C GLY A 94 0.43 -18.88 6.45
N GLY A 95 -0.49 -19.63 5.87
CA GLY A 95 -0.82 -20.99 6.28
C GLY A 95 0.34 -21.98 6.14
N LEU A 96 1.06 -21.92 5.01
CA LEU A 96 2.26 -22.72 4.78
C LEU A 96 3.37 -22.37 5.77
N GLY A 97 3.58 -21.08 6.06
CA GLY A 97 4.53 -20.62 7.07
C GLY A 97 4.20 -21.18 8.45
N ALA A 98 2.93 -21.11 8.87
CA ALA A 98 2.46 -21.69 10.12
C ALA A 98 2.68 -23.22 10.18
N ALA A 99 2.30 -23.93 9.12
CA ALA A 99 2.47 -25.39 9.02
C ALA A 99 3.94 -25.79 9.08
N LEU A 100 4.81 -25.06 8.37
CA LEU A 100 6.25 -25.29 8.36
C LEU A 100 6.86 -25.00 9.75
N GLY A 101 6.44 -23.94 10.42
CA GLY A 101 6.85 -23.63 11.79
C GLY A 101 6.47 -24.71 12.79
N LEU A 102 5.23 -25.18 12.76
CA LEU A 102 4.77 -26.29 13.59
C LEU A 102 5.55 -27.59 13.28
N PHE A 103 5.79 -27.87 12.01
CA PHE A 103 6.62 -29.00 11.60
C PHE A 103 8.05 -28.87 12.16
N TRP A 104 8.67 -27.68 12.07
CA TRP A 104 10.01 -27.43 12.58
C TRP A 104 10.08 -27.61 14.09
N LEU A 105 9.10 -27.08 14.84
CA LEU A 105 8.98 -27.21 16.29
C LEU A 105 8.77 -28.65 16.75
N SER A 106 8.04 -29.45 15.98
CA SER A 106 7.79 -30.84 16.32
C SER A 106 9.08 -31.70 16.29
N GLY A 107 10.13 -31.24 15.63
CA GLY A 107 11.42 -31.97 15.52
C GLY A 107 12.15 -32.12 16.87
N PRO A 108 12.51 -31.02 17.55
CA PRO A 108 13.17 -31.10 18.86
C PRO A 108 12.32 -31.80 19.92
N VAL A 109 11.00 -31.53 19.93
CA VAL A 109 10.06 -32.17 20.86
C VAL A 109 10.05 -33.69 20.67
N ALA A 110 9.88 -34.14 19.42
CA ALA A 110 9.89 -35.58 19.12
C ALA A 110 11.25 -36.26 19.41
N ALA A 111 12.38 -35.53 19.21
CA ALA A 111 13.69 -36.04 19.58
C ALA A 111 13.79 -36.31 21.09
N VAL A 112 13.28 -35.44 21.94
CA VAL A 112 13.23 -35.64 23.40
C VAL A 112 12.33 -36.82 23.77
N LEU A 113 11.14 -36.93 23.13
CA LEU A 113 10.22 -38.03 23.39
C LEU A 113 10.79 -39.41 22.98
N ILE A 114 11.52 -39.49 21.86
CA ILE A 114 12.18 -40.67 21.37
C ILE A 114 13.32 -41.08 22.33
N ALA A 115 14.11 -40.14 22.81
CA ALA A 115 15.27 -40.37 23.62
C ALA A 115 14.95 -40.85 25.04
N ARG A 116 13.71 -40.63 25.56
CA ARG A 116 13.26 -41.02 26.90
C ARG A 116 14.27 -40.70 28.01
N PRO A 117 14.61 -39.41 28.23
CA PRO A 117 15.68 -39.02 29.14
C PRO A 117 15.37 -39.40 30.60
N PRO A 118 16.40 -39.63 31.43
CA PRO A 118 16.20 -39.89 32.86
C PRO A 118 15.58 -38.69 33.55
N ARG A 119 14.81 -38.89 34.62
CA ARG A 119 14.03 -37.84 35.30
C ARG A 119 14.85 -36.60 35.65
N ARG A 120 16.14 -36.78 36.07
CA ARG A 120 17.06 -35.67 36.43
C ARG A 120 17.43 -34.77 35.21
N ALA A 121 17.42 -35.28 34.01
CA ALA A 121 17.78 -34.54 32.81
C ALA A 121 16.54 -33.91 32.11
N ARG A 122 15.31 -34.29 32.47
CA ARG A 122 14.10 -33.85 31.78
C ARG A 122 13.88 -32.32 31.83
N VAL A 123 14.08 -31.72 33.00
CA VAL A 123 13.89 -30.27 33.17
C VAL A 123 14.92 -29.49 32.36
N ALA A 124 16.19 -29.86 32.43
CA ALA A 124 17.24 -29.21 31.67
C ALA A 124 17.04 -29.35 30.15
N LEU A 125 16.64 -30.54 29.69
CA LEU A 125 16.32 -30.77 28.29
C LEU A 125 15.09 -30.04 27.83
N ALA A 126 14.06 -29.93 28.66
CA ALA A 126 12.86 -29.13 28.37
C ALA A 126 13.21 -27.64 28.21
N LEU A 127 14.03 -27.10 29.11
CA LEU A 127 14.50 -25.71 29.02
C LEU A 127 15.33 -25.45 27.74
N VAL A 128 16.28 -26.34 27.43
CA VAL A 128 17.10 -26.23 26.21
C VAL A 128 16.22 -26.34 24.95
N THR A 129 15.26 -27.27 24.96
CA THR A 129 14.32 -27.42 23.83
C THR A 129 13.43 -26.18 23.67
N ALA A 130 12.92 -25.63 24.78
CA ALA A 130 12.10 -24.41 24.76
C ALA A 130 12.90 -23.21 24.25
N LEU A 131 14.13 -23.03 24.72
CA LEU A 131 15.02 -21.95 24.26
C LEU A 131 15.39 -22.10 22.79
N ALA A 132 15.72 -23.31 22.37
CA ALA A 132 16.05 -23.61 20.97
C ALA A 132 14.84 -23.44 20.01
N ALA A 133 13.63 -23.67 20.53
CA ALA A 133 12.38 -23.49 19.79
C ALA A 133 11.91 -22.01 19.75
N ALA A 134 12.39 -21.17 20.67
CA ALA A 134 11.92 -19.77 20.78
C ALA A 134 12.16 -18.95 19.51
N VAL A 135 13.34 -19.06 18.88
CA VAL A 135 13.68 -18.31 17.66
C VAL A 135 12.80 -18.71 16.47
N PRO A 136 12.67 -20.00 16.09
CA PRO A 136 11.80 -20.40 15.00
C PRO A 136 10.32 -20.11 15.30
N LEU A 137 9.87 -20.18 16.57
CA LEU A 137 8.54 -19.79 16.98
C LEU A 137 8.29 -18.30 16.73
N ALA A 138 9.19 -17.44 17.19
CA ALA A 138 9.07 -16.00 16.99
C ALA A 138 9.04 -15.65 15.51
N GLY A 139 9.93 -16.22 14.70
CA GLY A 139 9.95 -16.02 13.26
C GLY A 139 8.67 -16.49 12.57
N THR A 140 8.15 -17.66 12.95
CA THR A 140 6.88 -18.19 12.40
C THR A 140 5.70 -17.34 12.81
N ALA A 141 5.62 -16.92 14.07
CA ALA A 141 4.56 -16.05 14.57
C ALA A 141 4.58 -14.69 13.87
N TRP A 142 5.75 -14.10 13.69
CA TRP A 142 5.93 -12.84 12.95
C TRP A 142 5.47 -12.99 11.50
N TRP A 143 5.95 -14.01 10.79
CA TRP A 143 5.56 -14.28 9.41
C TRP A 143 4.05 -14.45 9.26
N THR A 144 3.47 -15.29 10.11
CA THR A 144 2.04 -15.61 10.06
C THR A 144 1.18 -14.38 10.35
N SER A 145 1.52 -13.62 11.41
CA SER A 145 0.81 -12.40 11.75
C SER A 145 0.90 -11.33 10.64
N THR A 146 2.07 -11.21 10.01
CA THR A 146 2.27 -10.29 8.90
C THR A 146 1.46 -10.69 7.67
N ALA A 147 1.46 -11.98 7.32
CA ALA A 147 0.67 -12.48 6.18
C ALA A 147 -0.83 -12.32 6.40
N PHE A 148 -1.36 -12.61 7.59
CA PHE A 148 -2.78 -12.42 7.88
C PHE A 148 -3.15 -10.94 7.93
N ALA A 149 -2.31 -10.07 8.52
CA ALA A 149 -2.56 -8.63 8.49
C ALA A 149 -2.59 -8.08 7.04
N GLN A 150 -1.72 -8.58 6.17
CA GLN A 150 -1.74 -8.23 4.75
C GLN A 150 -2.98 -8.77 4.03
N HIS A 151 -3.40 -10.01 4.34
CA HIS A 151 -4.64 -10.57 3.80
C HIS A 151 -5.86 -9.74 4.19
N ASP A 152 -5.99 -9.41 5.48
CA ASP A 152 -7.12 -8.62 5.99
C ASP A 152 -7.16 -7.24 5.32
N LEU A 153 -6.01 -6.60 5.13
CA LEU A 153 -5.94 -5.34 4.42
C LEU A 153 -6.39 -5.47 2.97
N LEU A 154 -5.84 -6.45 2.22
CA LEU A 154 -6.20 -6.65 0.82
C LEU A 154 -7.70 -6.90 0.64
N THR A 155 -8.35 -7.52 1.63
CA THR A 155 -9.78 -7.82 1.58
C THR A 155 -10.67 -6.71 2.12
N SER A 156 -10.15 -5.82 2.99
CA SER A 156 -10.93 -4.75 3.61
C SER A 156 -10.82 -3.40 2.88
N VAL A 157 -9.67 -3.12 2.27
CA VAL A 157 -9.42 -1.84 1.58
C VAL A 157 -9.80 -1.91 0.11
N PHE A 158 -9.58 -3.07 -0.54
CA PHE A 158 -9.77 -3.22 -1.98
C PHE A 158 -11.10 -3.89 -2.32
N ALA A 159 -11.74 -3.42 -3.38
CA ALA A 159 -12.98 -4.02 -3.87
C ALA A 159 -12.76 -5.45 -4.38
N ALA A 160 -13.80 -6.26 -4.32
CA ALA A 160 -13.82 -7.57 -4.96
C ALA A 160 -14.06 -7.43 -6.47
N GLY A 161 -13.41 -8.26 -7.29
CA GLY A 161 -13.73 -8.35 -8.71
C GLY A 161 -12.51 -8.22 -9.64
N ARG A 162 -12.80 -7.97 -10.92
CA ARG A 162 -11.79 -7.70 -11.94
C ARG A 162 -11.47 -6.21 -11.96
N GLY A 163 -10.18 -5.87 -12.16
CA GLY A 163 -9.75 -4.49 -12.30
C GLY A 163 -10.46 -3.77 -13.43
N PRO A 164 -10.67 -2.45 -13.31
CA PRO A 164 -11.21 -1.67 -14.40
C PRO A 164 -10.32 -1.83 -15.64
N ALA A 165 -10.96 -1.99 -16.79
CA ALA A 165 -10.22 -1.86 -18.06
C ALA A 165 -9.88 -0.38 -18.28
N PRO A 166 -8.76 -0.08 -18.95
CA PRO A 166 -8.51 1.28 -19.38
C PRO A 166 -9.62 1.72 -20.36
N VAL A 167 -10.12 2.93 -20.18
CA VAL A 167 -11.08 3.55 -21.10
C VAL A 167 -10.30 4.50 -21.99
N ASP A 168 -10.48 4.37 -23.30
CA ASP A 168 -9.71 5.10 -24.32
C ASP A 168 -8.19 5.03 -24.10
N GLY A 169 -7.71 3.84 -23.65
CA GLY A 169 -6.30 3.60 -23.40
C GLY A 169 -5.76 4.19 -22.10
N ARG A 170 -6.62 4.71 -21.20
CA ARG A 170 -6.19 5.39 -19.97
C ARG A 170 -6.91 4.85 -18.73
N TYR A 171 -6.20 4.87 -17.60
CA TYR A 171 -6.80 4.71 -16.27
C TYR A 171 -7.04 6.08 -15.68
N ASN A 172 -8.28 6.41 -15.38
CA ASN A 172 -8.66 7.67 -14.74
C ASN A 172 -9.09 7.37 -13.29
N ILE A 173 -8.23 7.68 -12.34
CA ILE A 173 -8.43 7.36 -10.92
C ILE A 173 -8.69 8.65 -10.16
N LEU A 174 -9.84 8.76 -9.51
CA LEU A 174 -10.18 9.90 -8.65
C LEU A 174 -9.61 9.69 -7.26
N VAL A 175 -8.66 10.51 -6.86
CA VAL A 175 -8.09 10.54 -5.51
C VAL A 175 -8.76 11.66 -4.71
N MET A 176 -9.27 11.29 -3.53
CA MET A 176 -10.03 12.17 -2.65
C MET A 176 -9.37 12.23 -1.27
N GLY A 177 -9.07 13.43 -0.79
CA GLY A 177 -8.68 13.67 0.58
C GLY A 177 -9.90 14.04 1.41
N LEU A 178 -10.30 13.16 2.35
CA LEU A 178 -11.47 13.34 3.19
C LEU A 178 -11.07 14.01 4.50
N ASP A 179 -11.73 15.14 4.81
CA ASP A 179 -11.64 15.76 6.12
C ASP A 179 -12.74 15.16 7.02
N ALA A 180 -12.33 14.34 7.97
CA ALA A 180 -13.20 13.83 9.02
C ALA A 180 -12.98 14.70 10.26
N ASP A 181 -13.66 15.83 10.35
CA ASP A 181 -13.68 16.63 11.55
C ASP A 181 -14.59 15.96 12.59
N PRO A 182 -14.08 15.56 13.76
CA PRO A 182 -14.89 14.96 14.83
C PRO A 182 -16.02 15.85 15.33
N ILE A 183 -15.94 17.15 15.10
CA ILE A 183 -16.92 18.14 15.56
C ILE A 183 -18.09 18.28 14.57
N ARG A 184 -17.85 18.00 13.28
CA ARG A 184 -18.87 18.03 12.21
C ARG A 184 -19.66 16.74 12.05
N ASP A 185 -19.51 15.87 12.94
CA ASP A 185 -20.03 14.55 13.32
C ASP A 185 -20.86 13.73 12.30
N GLN A 186 -21.15 14.17 11.09
CA GLN A 186 -21.85 13.36 10.08
C GLN A 186 -21.66 13.79 8.62
N ILE A 187 -20.94 14.86 8.34
CA ILE A 187 -20.78 15.34 6.96
C ILE A 187 -19.33 15.12 6.52
N LEU A 188 -19.08 14.02 5.83
CA LEU A 188 -17.80 13.75 5.21
C LEU A 188 -17.72 14.51 3.89
N LEU A 189 -16.79 15.46 3.79
CA LEU A 189 -16.57 16.23 2.57
C LEU A 189 -15.12 16.11 2.13
N PRO A 190 -14.86 15.78 0.86
CA PRO A 190 -13.52 15.85 0.33
C PRO A 190 -13.08 17.30 0.14
N ASP A 191 -11.95 17.65 0.75
CA ASP A 191 -11.30 18.95 0.62
C ASP A 191 -10.26 19.00 -0.51
N SER A 192 -9.84 17.83 -0.98
CA SER A 192 -8.91 17.67 -2.10
C SER A 192 -9.47 16.65 -3.08
N LEU A 193 -9.57 17.04 -4.35
CA LEU A 193 -10.01 16.20 -5.46
C LEU A 193 -8.98 16.27 -6.57
N THR A 194 -8.40 15.14 -6.92
CA THR A 194 -7.43 15.03 -8.01
C THR A 194 -7.80 13.84 -8.90
N LEU A 195 -8.02 14.10 -10.19
CA LEU A 195 -8.16 13.03 -11.17
C LEU A 195 -6.78 12.71 -11.76
N VAL A 196 -6.31 11.50 -11.48
CA VAL A 196 -5.04 10.96 -12.00
C VAL A 196 -5.34 10.19 -13.28
N SER A 197 -4.90 10.71 -14.41
CA SER A 197 -5.08 10.07 -15.72
C SER A 197 -3.76 9.49 -16.20
N ILE A 198 -3.68 8.15 -16.31
CA ILE A 198 -2.48 7.40 -16.65
C ILE A 198 -2.67 6.68 -17.95
N ASP A 199 -1.80 6.93 -18.92
CA ASP A 199 -1.77 6.18 -20.17
C ASP A 199 -1.36 4.72 -19.91
N ALA A 200 -2.19 3.78 -20.34
CA ALA A 200 -2.04 2.36 -20.01
C ALA A 200 -0.82 1.69 -20.67
N VAL A 201 -0.23 2.31 -21.68
CA VAL A 201 0.91 1.78 -22.45
C VAL A 201 2.20 2.50 -22.06
N THR A 202 2.19 3.83 -22.08
CA THR A 202 3.37 4.66 -21.88
C THR A 202 3.62 5.06 -20.44
N GLY A 203 2.61 4.93 -19.56
CA GLY A 203 2.67 5.42 -18.18
C GLY A 203 2.61 6.95 -18.05
N ARG A 204 2.49 7.69 -19.15
CA ARG A 204 2.39 9.15 -19.12
C ARG A 204 1.20 9.57 -18.25
N THR A 205 1.51 10.33 -17.20
CA THR A 205 0.53 10.69 -16.16
C THR A 205 0.24 12.18 -16.20
N VAL A 206 -1.05 12.52 -16.16
CA VAL A 206 -1.54 13.89 -15.99
C VAL A 206 -2.40 13.94 -14.74
N LEU A 207 -2.13 14.90 -13.88
CA LEU A 207 -2.88 15.17 -12.66
C LEU A 207 -3.81 16.36 -12.89
N PHE A 208 -5.11 16.17 -12.76
CA PHE A 208 -6.08 17.25 -12.86
C PHE A 208 -6.59 17.62 -11.48
N GLY A 209 -6.23 18.84 -11.01
CA GLY A 209 -6.77 19.41 -9.79
C GLY A 209 -8.20 19.91 -10.02
N ILE A 210 -9.15 19.42 -9.24
CA ILE A 210 -10.56 19.76 -9.36
C ILE A 210 -10.94 20.67 -8.19
N PRO A 211 -11.43 21.90 -8.44
CA PRO A 211 -11.87 22.78 -7.37
C PRO A 211 -13.04 22.17 -6.61
N ARG A 212 -12.94 22.08 -5.30
CA ARG A 212 -14.01 21.53 -4.45
C ARG A 212 -15.32 22.31 -4.53
N THR A 213 -15.25 23.59 -4.94
CA THR A 213 -16.40 24.48 -5.13
C THR A 213 -17.02 24.42 -6.51
N ALA A 214 -16.47 23.60 -7.43
CA ALA A 214 -17.03 23.44 -8.78
C ALA A 214 -18.50 23.04 -8.71
N SER A 215 -19.36 23.82 -9.38
CA SER A 215 -20.82 23.65 -9.37
C SER A 215 -21.44 24.12 -10.68
N ASN A 216 -22.76 24.00 -10.82
CA ASN A 216 -23.52 24.50 -11.98
C ASN A 216 -23.08 23.93 -13.34
N TYR A 217 -22.75 22.64 -13.39
CA TYR A 217 -22.47 21.90 -14.61
C TYR A 217 -23.30 20.60 -14.67
N ARG A 218 -23.39 20.00 -15.87
CA ARG A 218 -24.19 18.79 -16.11
C ARG A 218 -23.36 17.53 -15.90
N TYR A 219 -24.04 16.47 -15.49
CA TYR A 219 -23.46 15.15 -15.31
C TYR A 219 -23.60 14.32 -16.59
N PRO A 220 -22.83 13.22 -16.74
CA PRO A 220 -22.91 12.35 -17.93
C PRO A 220 -24.32 11.80 -18.12
N GLU A 221 -24.79 11.81 -19.37
CA GLU A 221 -26.11 11.24 -19.70
C GLU A 221 -26.18 9.77 -19.26
N GLY A 222 -27.32 9.38 -18.68
CA GLY A 222 -27.52 8.02 -18.19
C GLY A 222 -26.87 7.71 -16.82
N SER A 223 -26.06 8.62 -16.26
CA SER A 223 -25.54 8.44 -14.90
C SER A 223 -26.66 8.51 -13.85
N ALA A 224 -26.40 7.93 -12.65
CA ALA A 224 -27.37 7.99 -11.57
C ALA A 224 -27.58 9.45 -11.11
N LEU A 225 -26.49 10.20 -11.07
CA LEU A 225 -26.52 11.60 -10.66
C LEU A 225 -27.29 12.48 -11.68
N ALA A 226 -27.15 12.23 -12.99
CA ALA A 226 -27.91 12.94 -14.01
C ALA A 226 -29.42 12.66 -13.94
N ARG A 227 -29.82 11.46 -13.53
CA ARG A 227 -31.23 11.12 -13.31
C ARG A 227 -31.80 11.81 -12.07
N ALA A 228 -31.01 11.89 -10.99
CA ALA A 228 -31.43 12.52 -9.74
C ALA A 228 -31.41 14.05 -9.84
N LEU A 229 -30.44 14.62 -10.53
CA LEU A 229 -30.18 16.05 -10.68
C LEU A 229 -30.02 16.43 -12.16
N PRO A 230 -31.10 16.40 -12.97
CA PRO A 230 -31.02 16.57 -14.44
C PRO A 230 -30.49 17.94 -14.88
N GLU A 231 -30.65 18.94 -14.03
CA GLU A 231 -30.20 20.33 -14.29
C GLU A 231 -28.77 20.56 -13.72
N GLY A 232 -28.14 19.54 -13.18
CA GLY A 232 -26.89 19.66 -12.42
C GLY A 232 -27.11 20.23 -11.02
N THR A 233 -26.04 20.55 -10.33
CA THR A 233 -26.09 21.17 -9.01
C THR A 233 -26.34 22.65 -9.19
N ARG A 234 -27.58 23.08 -9.09
CA ARG A 234 -27.92 24.51 -9.08
C ARG A 234 -27.78 25.06 -7.67
N CYS A 235 -26.65 25.67 -7.40
CA CYS A 235 -26.42 26.25 -6.10
C CYS A 235 -25.79 27.63 -6.19
N LEU A 236 -26.35 28.56 -5.44
CA LEU A 236 -25.88 29.93 -5.45
C LEU A 236 -24.73 30.18 -4.46
N VAL A 237 -24.64 29.42 -3.38
CA VAL A 237 -23.57 29.54 -2.38
C VAL A 237 -23.44 28.20 -1.59
N GLY A 238 -22.23 27.69 -1.40
CA GLY A 238 -21.93 26.60 -0.46
C GLY A 238 -22.23 25.20 -0.95
N CYS A 239 -22.44 24.99 -2.24
CA CYS A 239 -22.63 23.67 -2.84
C CYS A 239 -21.59 23.43 -3.93
N GLY A 240 -20.43 22.98 -3.54
CA GLY A 240 -19.44 22.52 -4.50
C GLY A 240 -19.59 21.02 -4.80
N VAL A 241 -18.82 20.54 -5.74
CA VAL A 241 -18.74 19.14 -6.10
C VAL A 241 -18.47 18.24 -4.88
N ASN A 242 -17.74 18.74 -3.87
CA ASN A 242 -17.46 18.01 -2.64
C ASN A 242 -18.73 17.62 -1.85
N HIS A 243 -19.81 18.42 -1.92
CA HIS A 243 -21.08 18.09 -1.25
C HIS A 243 -21.79 16.88 -1.88
N LEU A 244 -21.45 16.54 -3.12
CA LEU A 244 -22.02 15.38 -3.79
C LEU A 244 -21.54 14.05 -3.17
N TYR A 245 -20.42 14.05 -2.45
CA TYR A 245 -20.04 12.90 -1.64
C TYR A 245 -21.09 12.62 -0.55
N HIS A 246 -21.44 13.65 0.21
CA HIS A 246 -22.48 13.54 1.24
C HIS A 246 -23.85 13.23 0.64
N TYR A 247 -24.17 13.85 -0.50
CA TYR A 247 -25.42 13.57 -1.23
C TYR A 247 -25.50 12.09 -1.62
N GLY A 248 -24.49 11.53 -2.25
CA GLY A 248 -24.45 10.10 -2.59
C GLY A 248 -24.51 9.19 -1.36
N ALA A 249 -23.78 9.52 -0.30
CA ALA A 249 -23.78 8.74 0.94
C ALA A 249 -25.15 8.72 1.64
N THR A 250 -25.94 9.79 1.51
CA THR A 250 -27.30 9.89 2.07
C THR A 250 -28.40 9.36 1.12
N HIS A 251 -28.07 9.06 -0.14
CA HIS A 251 -28.97 8.50 -1.15
C HIS A 251 -28.38 7.22 -1.76
N PRO A 252 -28.15 6.17 -0.93
CA PRO A 252 -27.52 4.94 -1.39
C PRO A 252 -28.35 4.20 -2.46
N GLU A 253 -29.64 4.48 -2.54
CA GLU A 253 -30.54 3.94 -3.58
C GLU A 253 -30.14 4.37 -5.00
N LEU A 254 -29.36 5.43 -5.17
CA LEU A 254 -28.82 5.84 -6.46
C LEU A 254 -27.69 4.91 -6.95
N TYR A 255 -26.99 4.27 -6.01
CA TYR A 255 -25.81 3.43 -6.27
C TYR A 255 -25.88 2.13 -5.45
N PRO A 256 -26.91 1.28 -5.65
CA PRO A 256 -27.21 0.15 -4.78
C PRO A 256 -26.11 -0.91 -4.76
N ASP A 257 -25.31 -1.01 -5.82
CA ASP A 257 -24.23 -2.00 -5.97
C ASP A 257 -22.84 -1.43 -5.62
N ASP A 258 -22.75 -0.14 -5.25
CA ASP A 258 -21.45 0.49 -4.92
C ASP A 258 -21.27 0.52 -3.38
N PRO A 259 -20.15 0.01 -2.87
CA PRO A 259 -19.89 0.00 -1.42
C PRO A 259 -19.70 1.41 -0.85
N ASP A 260 -19.37 2.40 -1.68
CA ASP A 260 -19.25 3.81 -1.31
C ASP A 260 -20.08 4.69 -2.27
N PRO A 261 -21.40 4.85 -2.00
CA PRO A 261 -22.28 5.68 -2.83
C PRO A 261 -21.85 7.14 -2.92
N GLY A 262 -21.14 7.66 -1.91
CA GLY A 262 -20.58 9.01 -1.92
C GLY A 262 -19.47 9.14 -2.98
N ALA A 263 -18.54 8.21 -3.00
CA ALA A 263 -17.49 8.16 -4.02
C ALA A 263 -18.07 7.92 -5.42
N ALA A 264 -19.13 7.13 -5.52
CA ALA A 264 -19.84 6.90 -6.79
C ALA A 264 -20.48 8.18 -7.34
N ALA A 265 -21.10 8.99 -6.49
CA ALA A 265 -21.66 10.29 -6.89
C ALA A 265 -20.55 11.25 -7.38
N LEU A 266 -19.42 11.28 -6.69
CA LEU A 266 -18.28 12.08 -7.14
C LEU A 266 -17.69 11.59 -8.46
N ARG A 267 -17.69 10.28 -8.71
CA ARG A 267 -17.29 9.71 -10.01
C ARG A 267 -18.10 10.28 -11.15
N ASP A 268 -19.45 10.28 -11.01
CA ASP A 268 -20.35 10.87 -12.00
C ASP A 268 -20.11 12.38 -12.17
N ALA A 269 -19.94 13.08 -11.05
CA ALA A 269 -19.73 14.52 -11.06
C ALA A 269 -18.41 14.91 -11.76
N VAL A 270 -17.32 14.26 -11.39
CA VAL A 270 -16.00 14.51 -11.98
C VAL A 270 -15.97 14.14 -13.46
N ALA A 271 -16.64 13.05 -13.85
CA ALA A 271 -16.77 12.69 -15.25
C ALA A 271 -17.53 13.75 -16.05
N GLY A 272 -18.58 14.37 -15.48
CA GLY A 272 -19.30 15.49 -16.12
C GLY A 272 -18.42 16.73 -16.27
N TYR A 273 -17.65 17.07 -15.25
CA TYR A 273 -16.76 18.23 -15.24
C TYR A 273 -15.60 18.09 -16.25
N THR A 274 -14.91 16.96 -16.23
CA THR A 274 -13.69 16.73 -17.01
C THR A 274 -13.93 16.15 -18.40
N GLY A 275 -15.11 15.58 -18.63
CA GLY A 275 -15.39 14.81 -19.87
C GLY A 275 -14.72 13.43 -19.88
N LEU A 276 -14.03 13.02 -18.81
CA LEU A 276 -13.34 11.73 -18.72
C LEU A 276 -14.13 10.74 -17.88
N PRO A 277 -14.31 9.50 -18.33
CA PRO A 277 -14.88 8.46 -17.49
C PRO A 277 -13.92 8.13 -16.34
N VAL A 278 -14.41 8.14 -15.11
CA VAL A 278 -13.62 7.79 -13.92
C VAL A 278 -13.66 6.27 -13.71
N SER A 279 -12.50 5.63 -13.79
CA SER A 279 -12.35 4.17 -13.73
C SER A 279 -12.41 3.63 -12.30
N ALA A 280 -11.91 4.39 -11.34
CA ALA A 280 -11.84 4.00 -9.94
C ALA A 280 -11.70 5.21 -9.02
N THR A 281 -11.93 4.97 -7.73
CA THR A 281 -11.78 5.97 -6.66
C THR A 281 -10.82 5.50 -5.59
N VAL A 282 -10.11 6.44 -4.99
CA VAL A 282 -9.27 6.24 -3.80
C VAL A 282 -9.61 7.36 -2.82
N SER A 283 -10.10 6.99 -1.64
CA SER A 283 -10.40 7.91 -0.53
C SER A 283 -9.34 7.77 0.54
N ILE A 284 -8.77 8.88 0.99
CA ILE A 284 -7.75 8.90 2.04
C ILE A 284 -8.19 9.89 3.11
N ARG A 285 -8.36 9.42 4.35
CA ARG A 285 -8.59 10.31 5.51
C ARG A 285 -7.28 10.91 5.99
N MET A 286 -7.34 12.01 6.77
CA MET A 286 -6.15 12.71 7.28
C MET A 286 -5.21 11.80 8.05
N THR A 287 -5.73 10.95 8.92
CA THR A 287 -4.94 9.95 9.66
C THR A 287 -4.28 8.95 8.73
N GLY A 288 -5.00 8.44 7.74
CA GLY A 288 -4.46 7.54 6.72
C GLY A 288 -3.37 8.20 5.85
N PHE A 289 -3.50 9.50 5.60
CA PHE A 289 -2.46 10.25 4.91
C PHE A 289 -1.17 10.35 5.75
N ILE A 290 -1.28 10.67 7.04
CA ILE A 290 -0.13 10.70 7.97
C ILE A 290 0.57 9.34 7.96
N ASP A 291 -0.18 8.27 8.19
CA ASP A 291 0.36 6.91 8.26
C ASP A 291 1.00 6.46 6.93
N LEU A 292 0.41 6.87 5.80
CA LEU A 292 0.98 6.59 4.47
C LEU A 292 2.33 7.28 4.29
N VAL A 293 2.43 8.57 4.60
CA VAL A 293 3.68 9.33 4.46
C VAL A 293 4.75 8.78 5.41
N ASP A 294 4.41 8.49 6.66
CA ASP A 294 5.33 7.90 7.64
C ASP A 294 5.79 6.49 7.22
N ALA A 295 4.88 5.69 6.67
CA ALA A 295 5.22 4.37 6.14
C ALA A 295 6.16 4.46 4.93
N LEU A 296 6.07 5.49 4.11
CA LEU A 296 7.00 5.76 3.01
C LEU A 296 8.36 6.26 3.51
N GLY A 297 8.46 6.67 4.77
CA GLY A 297 9.66 7.20 5.39
C GLY A 297 9.76 8.71 5.27
N GLY A 298 8.63 9.41 5.11
CA GLY A 298 8.55 10.85 4.89
C GLY A 298 8.55 11.23 3.42
N VAL A 299 8.45 12.54 3.16
CA VAL A 299 8.47 13.11 1.81
C VAL A 299 9.35 14.35 1.75
N SER A 300 10.16 14.47 0.71
CA SER A 300 11.04 15.62 0.53
C SER A 300 10.45 16.62 -0.46
N VAL A 301 10.44 17.89 -0.08
CA VAL A 301 9.96 19.01 -0.90
C VAL A 301 10.92 20.20 -0.74
N ILE A 302 10.99 21.07 -1.74
CA ILE A 302 11.67 22.36 -1.63
C ILE A 302 10.58 23.41 -1.40
N ASN A 303 10.48 23.89 -0.16
CA ASN A 303 9.52 24.90 0.24
C ASN A 303 10.10 26.31 -0.04
N THR A 304 9.39 27.15 -0.77
CA THR A 304 9.89 28.49 -1.12
C THR A 304 9.67 29.52 -0.01
N ARG A 305 8.70 29.30 0.87
CA ARG A 305 8.32 30.18 1.98
C ARG A 305 7.99 29.38 3.23
N PRO A 306 8.26 29.90 4.45
CA PRO A 306 7.85 29.22 5.67
C PRO A 306 6.35 28.98 5.71
N VAL A 307 5.93 27.79 6.12
CA VAL A 307 4.51 27.40 6.29
C VAL A 307 4.23 27.19 7.76
N LEU A 308 3.26 27.92 8.29
CA LEU A 308 2.84 27.76 9.69
C LEU A 308 2.04 26.46 9.85
N GLN A 309 2.40 25.66 10.84
CA GLN A 309 1.59 24.53 11.28
C GLN A 309 0.44 25.05 12.15
N ALA A 310 -0.51 25.75 11.53
CA ALA A 310 -1.58 26.42 12.24
C ALA A 310 -2.90 26.33 11.48
N GLY A 311 -4.00 26.34 12.19
CA GLY A 311 -5.36 26.33 11.68
C GLY A 311 -6.27 27.21 12.52
N VAL A 312 -7.40 27.62 11.95
CA VAL A 312 -8.45 28.32 12.69
C VAL A 312 -9.45 27.28 13.17
N PRO A 313 -9.58 27.05 14.50
CA PRO A 313 -10.56 26.10 15.02
C PRO A 313 -12.00 26.62 14.78
N ASP A 314 -12.94 25.69 14.63
CA ASP A 314 -14.38 25.98 14.45
C ASP A 314 -15.08 26.40 15.77
N ASP A 315 -14.34 26.95 16.75
CA ASP A 315 -14.86 27.43 18.04
C ASP A 315 -15.46 28.83 17.97
N GLY A 316 -15.53 29.40 16.78
CA GLY A 316 -16.03 30.76 16.54
C GLY A 316 -15.04 31.88 16.96
N SER A 317 -13.84 31.54 17.46
CA SER A 317 -12.84 32.52 17.89
C SER A 317 -12.21 33.27 16.72
N GLY A 318 -12.17 32.65 15.54
CA GLY A 318 -11.49 33.20 14.36
C GLY A 318 -9.97 33.35 14.53
N ARG A 319 -9.40 32.85 15.64
CA ARG A 319 -7.98 32.96 15.95
C ARG A 319 -7.24 31.70 15.54
N PRO A 320 -6.11 31.81 14.81
CA PRO A 320 -5.28 30.66 14.51
C PRO A 320 -4.71 30.05 15.80
N VAL A 321 -4.72 28.71 15.84
CA VAL A 321 -4.02 27.94 16.86
C VAL A 321 -2.84 27.26 16.17
N GLU A 322 -1.66 27.37 16.80
CA GLU A 322 -0.45 26.70 16.32
C GLU A 322 -0.40 25.27 16.86
N TYR A 323 -0.08 24.31 15.97
CA TYR A 323 0.01 22.87 16.28
C TYR A 323 1.44 22.34 16.24
N GLY A 324 2.39 23.17 15.77
CA GLY A 324 3.81 22.84 15.70
C GLY A 324 4.67 24.02 15.24
N PRO A 325 5.99 23.85 15.21
CA PRO A 325 6.88 24.88 14.71
C PRO A 325 6.65 25.12 13.22
N PRO A 326 6.92 26.34 12.70
CA PRO A 326 6.82 26.60 11.27
C PRO A 326 7.72 25.67 10.46
N ILE A 327 7.21 25.15 9.33
CA ILE A 327 8.00 24.41 8.35
C ILE A 327 8.88 25.45 7.60
N PRO A 328 10.21 25.37 7.69
CA PRO A 328 11.09 26.41 7.13
C PRO A 328 11.08 26.40 5.59
N ALA A 329 11.56 27.50 4.99
CA ALA A 329 11.90 27.52 3.57
C ALA A 329 13.14 26.66 3.27
N GLY A 330 13.30 26.23 2.03
CA GLY A 330 14.39 25.38 1.55
C GLY A 330 13.98 23.90 1.46
N LEU A 331 14.97 23.04 1.29
CA LEU A 331 14.77 21.59 1.24
C LEU A 331 14.30 21.08 2.61
N GLN A 332 13.15 20.48 2.65
CA GLN A 332 12.55 19.91 3.84
C GLN A 332 12.24 18.42 3.60
N HIS A 333 12.45 17.62 4.63
CA HIS A 333 11.99 16.23 4.68
C HIS A 333 10.88 16.15 5.73
N LEU A 334 9.66 16.02 5.27
CA LEU A 334 8.45 16.13 6.09
C LEU A 334 8.01 14.73 6.54
N ASP A 335 7.70 14.58 7.81
CA ASP A 335 6.94 13.45 8.31
C ASP A 335 5.46 13.56 7.92
N GLY A 336 4.64 12.56 8.29
CA GLY A 336 3.22 12.54 7.92
C GLY A 336 2.43 13.72 8.48
N SER A 337 2.72 14.14 9.71
CA SER A 337 2.06 15.28 10.36
C SER A 337 2.48 16.60 9.71
N GLU A 338 3.76 16.79 9.50
CA GLU A 338 4.29 17.98 8.82
C GLU A 338 3.78 18.09 7.38
N ALA A 339 3.76 16.96 6.64
CA ALA A 339 3.21 16.90 5.29
C ALA A 339 1.71 17.26 5.25
N LEU A 340 0.93 16.79 6.23
CA LEU A 340 -0.47 17.16 6.37
C LEU A 340 -0.65 18.65 6.60
N TRP A 341 0.11 19.25 7.54
CA TRP A 341 0.06 20.69 7.80
C TRP A 341 0.55 21.51 6.62
N PHE A 342 1.58 21.06 5.93
CA PHE A 342 2.07 21.67 4.69
C PHE A 342 0.96 21.79 3.64
N ALA A 343 0.13 20.75 3.50
CA ALA A 343 -0.99 20.71 2.56
C ALA A 343 -2.23 21.50 3.01
N ARG A 344 -2.43 21.65 4.33
CA ARG A 344 -3.69 22.23 4.89
C ARG A 344 -3.59 23.69 5.30
N SER A 345 -2.42 24.15 5.73
CA SER A 345 -2.28 25.47 6.32
C SER A 345 -2.77 26.57 5.38
N ARG A 346 -3.64 27.45 5.92
CA ARG A 346 -4.14 28.64 5.25
C ARG A 346 -3.74 29.93 5.96
N VAL A 347 -3.04 29.80 7.08
CA VAL A 347 -2.65 30.94 7.88
C VAL A 347 -1.54 31.70 7.16
N ASN A 348 -1.78 32.99 6.90
CA ASN A 348 -0.90 33.90 6.16
C ASN A 348 -0.58 33.45 4.72
N THR A 349 -1.45 32.65 4.09
CA THR A 349 -1.30 32.21 2.69
C THR A 349 -2.64 32.25 1.96
N SER A 350 -2.58 32.32 0.62
CA SER A 350 -3.79 32.26 -0.22
C SER A 350 -4.29 30.81 -0.39
N ASP A 351 -5.51 30.64 -0.87
CA ASP A 351 -6.03 29.33 -1.26
C ASP A 351 -5.29 28.77 -2.49
N ALA A 352 -4.80 29.64 -3.36
CA ALA A 352 -3.93 29.28 -4.49
C ALA A 352 -2.60 28.68 -4.00
N ASP A 353 -1.93 29.31 -3.03
CA ASP A 353 -0.69 28.78 -2.42
C ASP A 353 -0.91 27.39 -1.79
N ARG A 354 -2.05 27.19 -1.14
CA ARG A 354 -2.42 25.87 -0.60
C ARG A 354 -2.57 24.84 -1.69
N SER A 355 -3.26 25.16 -2.77
CA SER A 355 -3.46 24.26 -3.91
C SER A 355 -2.13 23.91 -4.57
N GLU A 356 -1.21 24.86 -4.69
CA GLU A 356 0.15 24.63 -5.20
C GLU A 356 0.95 23.69 -4.28
N ARG A 357 0.89 23.90 -2.96
CA ARG A 357 1.55 22.98 -2.01
C ARG A 357 0.97 21.58 -2.05
N GLN A 358 -0.35 21.44 -2.17
CA GLN A 358 -0.99 20.13 -2.36
C GLN A 358 -0.52 19.46 -3.64
N ALA A 359 -0.44 20.21 -4.73
CA ALA A 359 0.04 19.72 -6.02
C ALA A 359 1.49 19.22 -5.94
N CYS A 360 2.38 20.05 -5.36
CA CYS A 360 3.78 19.74 -5.18
C CYS A 360 3.97 18.49 -4.30
N LEU A 361 3.26 18.42 -3.17
CA LEU A 361 3.31 17.28 -2.26
C LEU A 361 2.85 15.98 -2.92
N GLN A 362 1.76 16.02 -3.70
CA GLN A 362 1.28 14.87 -4.46
C GLN A 362 2.31 14.41 -5.50
N ALA A 363 2.93 15.35 -6.22
CA ALA A 363 3.98 15.04 -7.18
C ALA A 363 5.22 14.44 -6.48
N ALA A 364 5.62 14.99 -5.33
CA ALA A 364 6.75 14.49 -4.54
C ALA A 364 6.47 13.07 -4.04
N LEU A 365 5.29 12.81 -3.48
CA LEU A 365 4.88 11.48 -3.03
C LEU A 365 4.90 10.48 -4.18
N PHE A 366 4.34 10.84 -5.33
CA PHE A 366 4.30 9.94 -6.48
C PHE A 366 5.70 9.61 -7.00
N ARG A 367 6.63 10.55 -7.01
CA ARG A 367 8.02 10.34 -7.46
C ARG A 367 8.85 9.54 -6.46
N GLN A 368 8.67 9.80 -5.16
CA GLN A 368 9.46 9.19 -4.10
C GLN A 368 8.91 7.85 -3.62
N ALA A 369 7.60 7.59 -3.84
CA ALA A 369 6.98 6.33 -3.49
C ALA A 369 7.48 5.19 -4.39
N ASP A 370 8.48 4.44 -3.91
CA ASP A 370 8.92 3.23 -4.57
C ASP A 370 7.85 2.12 -4.43
N PRO A 371 7.37 1.51 -5.53
CA PRO A 371 6.36 0.47 -5.47
C PRO A 371 6.72 -0.71 -4.56
N LEU A 372 8.00 -1.07 -4.48
CA LEU A 372 8.48 -2.13 -3.59
C LEU A 372 8.43 -1.69 -2.12
N THR A 373 8.80 -0.45 -1.84
CA THR A 373 8.70 0.14 -0.50
C THR A 373 7.24 0.24 -0.06
N VAL A 374 6.35 0.71 -0.93
CA VAL A 374 4.91 0.71 -0.67
C VAL A 374 4.44 -0.70 -0.32
N LEU A 375 4.81 -1.70 -1.13
CA LEU A 375 4.38 -3.08 -0.93
C LEU A 375 4.92 -3.68 0.38
N THR A 376 6.19 -3.44 0.71
CA THR A 376 6.82 -4.01 1.92
C THR A 376 6.38 -3.30 3.20
N ARG A 377 6.09 -2.00 3.12
CA ARG A 377 5.57 -1.20 4.25
C ARG A 377 4.06 -1.13 4.31
N PHE A 378 3.39 -1.74 3.34
CA PHE A 378 1.93 -1.78 3.25
C PHE A 378 1.25 -2.31 4.53
N THR A 379 1.91 -3.23 5.26
CA THR A 379 1.42 -3.72 6.55
C THR A 379 1.42 -2.65 7.66
N ALA A 380 2.27 -1.63 7.56
CA ALA A 380 2.25 -0.51 8.50
C ALA A 380 1.05 0.40 8.19
N ILE A 381 0.79 0.67 6.91
CA ILE A 381 -0.40 1.42 6.43
C ILE A 381 -1.68 0.68 6.82
N ALA A 382 -1.69 -0.66 6.73
CA ALA A 382 -2.82 -1.50 7.11
C ALA A 382 -3.19 -1.41 8.58
N ARG A 383 -2.21 -1.22 9.45
CA ARG A 383 -2.44 -1.14 10.90
C ARG A 383 -3.16 0.13 11.31
N SER A 384 -3.16 1.17 10.48
CA SER A 384 -3.91 2.40 10.72
C SER A 384 -5.43 2.23 10.56
N GLY A 385 -5.84 1.07 10.04
CA GLY A 385 -7.25 0.68 9.86
C GLY A 385 -7.79 0.93 8.45
N SER A 386 -8.62 0.00 7.99
CA SER A 386 -9.37 0.10 6.72
C SER A 386 -10.31 1.33 6.66
N GLU A 387 -10.55 1.97 7.81
CA GLU A 387 -11.36 3.19 7.91
C GLU A 387 -10.65 4.41 7.33
N ASN A 388 -9.32 4.40 7.24
CA ASN A 388 -8.52 5.55 6.83
C ASN A 388 -8.21 5.62 5.34
N VAL A 389 -8.26 4.48 4.64
CA VAL A 389 -8.07 4.37 3.19
C VAL A 389 -9.09 3.42 2.62
N ALA A 390 -9.82 3.84 1.61
CA ALA A 390 -10.76 2.99 0.87
C ALA A 390 -10.57 3.18 -0.64
N THR A 391 -10.82 2.14 -1.42
CA THR A 391 -10.73 2.22 -2.87
C THR A 391 -11.71 1.29 -3.55
N SER A 392 -12.22 1.71 -4.71
CA SER A 392 -12.99 0.86 -5.61
C SER A 392 -12.11 -0.01 -6.52
N LEU A 393 -10.77 0.14 -6.44
CA LEU A 393 -9.84 -0.73 -7.16
C LEU A 393 -9.86 -2.14 -6.58
N PRO A 394 -9.98 -3.19 -7.37
CA PRO A 394 -9.80 -4.54 -6.90
C PRO A 394 -8.32 -4.90 -6.79
N THR A 395 -8.00 -5.86 -5.92
CA THR A 395 -6.63 -6.37 -5.76
C THR A 395 -6.01 -6.86 -7.06
N SER A 396 -6.83 -7.38 -7.97
CA SER A 396 -6.39 -7.85 -9.30
C SER A 396 -5.82 -6.75 -10.20
N ALA A 397 -6.12 -5.46 -9.93
CA ALA A 397 -5.56 -4.32 -10.66
C ALA A 397 -4.15 -3.95 -10.18
N LEU A 398 -3.79 -4.26 -8.94
CA LEU A 398 -2.56 -3.82 -8.30
C LEU A 398 -1.28 -4.19 -9.06
N PRO A 399 -1.10 -5.42 -9.59
CA PRO A 399 0.11 -5.77 -10.34
C PRO A 399 0.28 -4.95 -11.63
N ALA A 400 -0.82 -4.61 -12.30
CA ALA A 400 -0.79 -3.79 -13.50
C ALA A 400 -0.46 -2.32 -13.16
N LEU A 401 -1.12 -1.79 -12.12
CA LEU A 401 -0.89 -0.42 -11.65
C LEU A 401 0.52 -0.24 -11.07
N ALA A 402 1.06 -1.23 -10.36
CA ALA A 402 2.42 -1.17 -9.84
C ALA A 402 3.47 -1.08 -10.97
N ARG A 403 3.32 -1.89 -12.03
CA ARG A 403 4.18 -1.79 -13.22
C ARG A 403 4.02 -0.45 -13.93
N LEU A 404 2.80 0.04 -14.01
CA LEU A 404 2.51 1.32 -14.65
C LEU A 404 3.10 2.48 -13.83
N ALA A 405 3.03 2.42 -12.51
CA ALA A 405 3.65 3.39 -11.61
C ALA A 405 5.19 3.43 -11.76
N GLU A 406 5.83 2.26 -11.92
CA GLU A 406 7.28 2.18 -12.18
C GLU A 406 7.66 2.92 -13.47
N VAL A 407 6.91 2.70 -14.55
CA VAL A 407 7.14 3.41 -15.82
C VAL A 407 6.79 4.90 -15.68
N ALA A 408 5.68 5.22 -15.02
CA ALA A 408 5.23 6.61 -14.83
C ALA A 408 6.26 7.48 -14.10
N ARG A 409 7.00 6.91 -13.14
CA ARG A 409 8.05 7.63 -12.39
C ARG A 409 9.21 8.10 -13.26
N THR A 410 9.42 7.48 -14.42
CA THR A 410 10.48 7.85 -15.37
C THR A 410 10.08 9.01 -16.30
N HIS A 411 8.83 9.44 -16.26
CA HIS A 411 8.31 10.55 -17.05
C HIS A 411 8.04 11.79 -16.20
N PRO A 412 8.16 13.00 -16.76
CA PRO A 412 7.76 14.22 -16.09
C PRO A 412 6.25 14.20 -15.83
N PHE A 413 5.83 14.67 -14.65
CA PHE A 413 4.42 14.87 -14.35
C PHE A 413 3.94 16.19 -14.92
N ILE A 414 2.74 16.15 -15.46
CA ILE A 414 2.00 17.34 -15.85
C ILE A 414 0.84 17.47 -14.85
N ARG A 415 0.73 18.63 -14.20
CA ARG A 415 -0.43 18.98 -13.40
C ARG A 415 -1.16 20.15 -13.99
N VAL A 416 -2.47 20.03 -14.10
CA VAL A 416 -3.37 21.04 -14.66
C VAL A 416 -4.43 21.35 -13.61
N GLU A 417 -4.52 22.60 -13.17
CA GLU A 417 -5.58 23.06 -12.30
C GLU A 417 -6.80 23.45 -13.14
N LEU A 418 -7.96 22.83 -12.84
CA LEU A 418 -9.20 23.05 -13.58
C LEU A 418 -10.11 24.12 -12.95
N GLY A 419 -9.56 24.97 -12.11
CA GLY A 419 -10.20 26.12 -11.51
C GLY A 419 -9.60 27.44 -12.00
N GLU A 420 -9.59 28.46 -11.17
CA GLU A 420 -8.95 29.73 -11.48
C GLU A 420 -7.43 29.55 -11.72
N PRO A 421 -6.88 30.24 -12.72
CA PRO A 421 -7.50 31.28 -13.57
C PRO A 421 -8.22 30.75 -14.81
N LEU A 422 -8.26 29.42 -15.07
CA LEU A 422 -8.87 28.83 -16.26
C LEU A 422 -10.37 29.16 -16.35
N THR A 423 -11.10 28.99 -15.25
CA THR A 423 -12.53 29.24 -15.15
C THR A 423 -12.95 29.46 -13.72
N LEU A 424 -14.07 30.17 -13.51
CA LEU A 424 -14.67 30.32 -12.19
C LEU A 424 -15.30 28.99 -11.77
N PRO A 425 -14.93 28.41 -10.61
CA PRO A 425 -15.43 27.11 -10.21
C PRO A 425 -16.96 27.05 -10.03
N GLU A 426 -17.57 28.14 -9.59
CA GLU A 426 -19.01 28.23 -9.36
C GLU A 426 -19.84 28.37 -10.65
N GLN A 427 -19.21 28.81 -11.74
CA GLN A 427 -19.82 28.97 -13.07
C GLN A 427 -18.81 28.55 -14.16
N PRO A 428 -18.42 27.27 -14.22
CA PRO A 428 -17.38 26.83 -15.11
C PRO A 428 -17.80 26.88 -16.58
N ASP A 429 -16.88 27.32 -17.43
CA ASP A 429 -16.96 26.99 -18.87
C ASP A 429 -16.54 25.51 -19.04
N THR A 430 -17.50 24.62 -18.90
CA THR A 430 -17.28 23.18 -18.98
C THR A 430 -16.66 22.77 -20.33
N ALA A 431 -17.00 23.46 -21.42
CA ALA A 431 -16.41 23.16 -22.72
C ALA A 431 -14.92 23.53 -22.77
N LEU A 432 -14.53 24.65 -22.13
CA LEU A 432 -13.13 25.01 -21.99
C LEU A 432 -12.39 23.98 -21.10
N VAL A 433 -12.94 23.62 -19.95
CA VAL A 433 -12.36 22.59 -19.07
C VAL A 433 -12.11 21.29 -19.81
N GLN A 434 -13.11 20.79 -20.53
CA GLN A 434 -12.99 19.52 -21.27
C GLN A 434 -11.99 19.60 -22.42
N ARG A 435 -11.90 20.72 -23.12
CA ARG A 435 -10.87 20.94 -24.16
C ARG A 435 -9.46 20.95 -23.56
N THR A 436 -9.26 21.67 -22.44
CA THR A 436 -8.00 21.71 -21.71
C THR A 436 -7.57 20.32 -21.26
N VAL A 437 -8.51 19.52 -20.72
CA VAL A 437 -8.27 18.13 -20.34
C VAL A 437 -7.84 17.29 -21.54
N ALA A 438 -8.55 17.39 -22.67
CA ALA A 438 -8.23 16.67 -23.89
C ALA A 438 -6.85 17.06 -24.46
N THR A 439 -6.51 18.35 -24.48
CA THR A 439 -5.22 18.86 -24.93
C THR A 439 -4.08 18.35 -24.05
N ALA A 440 -4.22 18.41 -22.74
CA ALA A 440 -3.22 17.92 -21.80
C ALA A 440 -2.96 16.39 -21.94
N ILE A 441 -4.02 15.61 -22.16
CA ILE A 441 -3.90 14.16 -22.41
C ILE A 441 -3.18 13.88 -23.74
N ALA A 442 -3.51 14.62 -24.78
CA ALA A 442 -2.91 14.46 -26.10
C ALA A 442 -1.42 14.87 -26.15
N GLY A 443 -0.91 15.56 -25.12
CA GLY A 443 0.47 16.04 -25.08
C GLY A 443 0.66 17.43 -25.67
N GLY A 444 -0.44 18.15 -25.88
CA GLY A 444 -0.42 19.56 -26.26
C GLY A 444 -0.02 20.46 -25.09
N ASP A 445 0.55 21.60 -25.42
CA ASP A 445 0.81 22.69 -24.47
C ASP A 445 -0.40 23.62 -24.52
N ASP A 446 -1.15 23.70 -23.42
CA ASP A 446 -2.25 24.63 -23.28
C ASP A 446 -1.79 25.82 -22.44
N SER A 447 -1.52 26.94 -23.09
CA SER A 447 -1.03 28.15 -22.45
C SER A 447 -2.05 28.79 -21.49
N ASP A 448 -3.31 28.41 -21.60
CA ASP A 448 -4.40 28.92 -20.75
C ASP A 448 -4.54 28.16 -19.44
N ALA A 449 -3.96 26.96 -19.34
CA ALA A 449 -3.94 26.16 -18.13
C ALA A 449 -2.65 26.38 -17.34
N ARG A 450 -2.77 26.61 -16.03
CA ARG A 450 -1.59 26.67 -15.15
C ARG A 450 -0.97 25.29 -15.05
N GLN A 451 0.09 25.06 -15.80
CA GLN A 451 0.85 23.82 -15.77
C GLN A 451 1.96 23.91 -14.73
N ILE A 452 1.91 23.03 -13.75
CA ILE A 452 3.02 22.84 -12.82
C ILE A 452 3.89 21.72 -13.37
N SER A 453 4.90 22.06 -14.17
CA SER A 453 5.90 21.08 -14.62
C SER A 453 6.86 20.79 -13.48
N VAL A 454 7.00 19.54 -13.12
CA VAL A 454 8.04 19.07 -12.19
C VAL A 454 9.28 18.73 -13.01
N PRO A 455 10.42 19.43 -12.83
CA PRO A 455 11.62 19.18 -13.60
C PRO A 455 12.14 17.76 -13.45
N ASP A 456 12.78 17.24 -14.51
CA ASP A 456 13.49 15.97 -14.48
C ASP A 456 14.68 16.06 -13.50
N PRO A 457 14.90 15.08 -12.60
CA PRO A 457 15.99 15.10 -11.64
C PRO A 457 17.38 15.11 -12.26
N GLU A 458 17.51 14.75 -13.54
CA GLU A 458 18.79 14.77 -14.27
C GLU A 458 19.11 16.10 -14.97
N THR A 459 18.20 17.08 -14.94
CA THR A 459 18.49 18.40 -15.55
C THR A 459 19.29 19.25 -14.57
N PRO A 460 20.57 19.60 -14.85
CA PRO A 460 21.34 20.48 -13.97
C PRO A 460 20.63 21.83 -13.87
N MET A 461 20.36 22.27 -12.65
CA MET A 461 19.83 23.59 -12.37
C MET A 461 20.76 24.66 -12.97
N SER A 462 20.38 25.23 -14.09
CA SER A 462 21.04 26.41 -14.63
C SER A 462 20.85 27.54 -13.61
N GLY A 463 21.96 28.10 -13.13
CA GLY A 463 21.96 29.17 -12.13
C GLY A 463 21.10 30.37 -12.55
N PRO A 464 20.74 31.25 -11.60
CA PRO A 464 19.81 32.33 -11.83
C PRO A 464 20.30 33.26 -12.93
N ALA A 465 19.53 33.32 -14.01
CA ALA A 465 19.69 34.38 -15.01
C ALA A 465 19.34 35.72 -14.33
N VAL A 466 20.28 36.61 -14.25
CA VAL A 466 20.06 37.99 -13.80
C VAL A 466 19.11 38.66 -14.80
N SER A 467 17.83 38.68 -14.47
CA SER A 467 16.80 39.38 -15.23
C SER A 467 16.52 40.74 -14.63
N SER A 468 16.44 41.74 -15.49
CA SER A 468 16.19 43.16 -15.22
C SER A 468 14.86 43.37 -14.46
N PRO A 469 14.73 44.44 -13.64
CA PRO A 469 13.62 44.68 -12.73
C PRO A 469 12.45 45.37 -13.42
N GLN A 470 11.73 44.70 -14.29
CA GLN A 470 10.46 45.15 -14.86
C GLN A 470 9.70 44.03 -15.59
N ALA A 471 9.71 42.82 -15.04
CA ALA A 471 8.71 41.83 -15.41
C ALA A 471 7.79 41.65 -14.21
N GLU A 472 6.51 41.87 -14.43
CA GLU A 472 5.40 41.61 -13.51
C GLU A 472 5.65 40.28 -12.75
N ALA A 473 5.60 40.34 -11.43
CA ALA A 473 5.89 39.24 -10.54
C ALA A 473 4.98 38.03 -10.86
N ALA A 474 5.41 37.18 -11.75
CA ALA A 474 5.00 35.78 -11.75
C ALA A 474 5.35 35.26 -10.35
N SER A 475 4.35 35.02 -9.52
CA SER A 475 4.56 34.56 -8.16
C SER A 475 5.39 33.28 -8.21
N GLU A 476 6.56 33.31 -7.57
CA GLU A 476 7.43 32.15 -7.43
C GLU A 476 6.59 30.96 -6.89
N PRO A 477 6.68 29.76 -7.48
CA PRO A 477 5.84 28.65 -7.05
C PRO A 477 6.04 28.37 -5.57
N ALA A 478 4.97 28.07 -4.85
CA ALA A 478 5.00 27.86 -3.40
C ALA A 478 5.91 26.69 -2.98
N CYS A 479 6.16 25.75 -3.90
CA CYS A 479 6.96 24.55 -3.64
C CYS A 479 7.46 23.94 -4.96
N THR A 480 8.62 23.27 -4.88
CA THR A 480 9.14 22.42 -5.96
C THR A 480 9.53 21.04 -5.42
N VAL A 481 9.64 20.06 -6.30
CA VAL A 481 10.08 18.70 -5.94
C VAL A 481 11.57 18.60 -6.21
N PRO A 482 12.37 18.09 -5.24
CA PRO A 482 13.81 17.92 -5.40
C PRO A 482 14.19 16.86 -6.41
#